data_76bd91bfe1714487b642da4957583095
#
_entry.id   76bd91bfe1714487b642da4957583095
#
_cell.length_a   1.000
_cell.length_b   1.000
_cell.length_c   1.000
_cell.angle_alpha   90.00
_cell.angle_beta   90.00
_cell.angle_gamma   90.00
#
_symmetry.space_group_name_H-M   'P 1'
#
loop_
_entity.id
_entity.type
_entity.pdbx_description
1 polymer ?
#
loop_
_entity_poly.entity_id
_entity_poly.type
_entity_poly.pdbx_seq_one_letter_code
_entity_poly.pdbx_strand_id
1 'polypeptide(L)'
;HDILFPDLTVEEHLSMFASFKGVDTPDLKKAIDEMIASVGLTEKRDVASKMLSGGQKRKLSVGIAFIGGSKIIILDEPTSGMDPYSRRFTWNVIRQHREGRIIVLTTHFMDEADLLGDRIAIMGDGKLCCCGSSLYLKNLYGVGYNMTIEKKSSIDFDVKPVLGLVEGHVNDANLVTDVGTELTFQLPFT
;
A
#
# COMPACT_ATOMS: atom_id res chain seq x y z
N HIS A 1 -3.20 -10.55 -14.62
CA HIS A 1 -3.04 -12.00 -14.79
C HIS A 1 -1.83 -12.47 -14.04
N ASP A 2 -1.94 -13.67 -13.38
CA ASP A 2 -0.80 -14.26 -12.70
C ASP A 2 0.21 -14.77 -13.74
N ILE A 3 1.48 -14.44 -13.55
CA ILE A 3 2.61 -14.92 -14.37
C ILE A 3 3.12 -16.30 -13.87
N LEU A 4 2.38 -16.92 -12.95
CA LEU A 4 2.81 -18.11 -12.26
C LEU A 4 2.50 -19.38 -13.06
N PHE A 5 3.44 -20.31 -13.09
CA PHE A 5 3.28 -21.63 -13.65
C PHE A 5 2.66 -22.56 -12.60
N PRO A 6 1.50 -23.19 -12.88
CA PRO A 6 0.73 -23.91 -11.85
C PRO A 6 1.51 -25.02 -11.15
N ASP A 7 2.38 -25.72 -11.85
CA ASP A 7 3.09 -26.89 -11.37
C ASP A 7 4.47 -26.61 -10.76
N LEU A 8 5.00 -25.38 -10.92
CA LEU A 8 6.25 -24.99 -10.29
C LEU A 8 6.02 -24.58 -8.83
N THR A 9 6.97 -24.93 -7.97
CA THR A 9 7.03 -24.53 -6.57
C THR A 9 7.44 -23.06 -6.43
N VAL A 10 7.32 -22.51 -5.22
CA VAL A 10 7.80 -21.15 -4.89
C VAL A 10 9.28 -21.01 -5.20
N GLU A 11 10.11 -21.98 -4.76
CA GLU A 11 11.55 -21.97 -4.99
C GLU A 11 11.90 -22.05 -6.48
N GLU A 12 11.25 -22.94 -7.21
CA GLU A 12 11.48 -23.13 -8.65
C GLU A 12 11.13 -21.86 -9.44
N HIS A 13 10.03 -21.16 -9.10
CA HIS A 13 9.72 -19.86 -9.70
C HIS A 13 10.84 -18.85 -9.48
N LEU A 14 11.26 -18.67 -8.23
CA LEU A 14 12.29 -17.68 -7.90
C LEU A 14 13.63 -18.04 -8.54
N SER A 15 13.99 -19.33 -8.56
CA SER A 15 15.19 -19.83 -9.24
C SER A 15 15.17 -19.52 -10.73
N MET A 16 14.08 -19.85 -11.40
CA MET A 16 13.91 -19.62 -12.84
C MET A 16 14.01 -18.12 -13.18
N PHE A 17 13.28 -17.28 -12.46
CA PHE A 17 13.29 -15.84 -12.74
C PHE A 17 14.60 -15.17 -12.33
N ALA A 18 15.26 -15.61 -11.24
CA ALA A 18 16.58 -15.13 -10.87
C ALA A 18 17.61 -15.46 -11.95
N SER A 19 17.58 -16.68 -12.50
CA SER A 19 18.44 -17.09 -13.61
C SER A 19 18.19 -16.26 -14.86
N PHE A 20 16.93 -15.99 -15.21
CA PHE A 20 16.59 -15.12 -16.35
C PHE A 20 17.09 -13.69 -16.17
N LYS A 21 17.19 -13.21 -14.93
CA LYS A 21 17.70 -11.88 -14.59
C LYS A 21 19.21 -11.85 -14.37
N GLY A 22 19.92 -12.94 -14.63
CA GLY A 22 21.38 -13.01 -14.62
C GLY A 22 21.98 -13.06 -13.21
N VAL A 23 21.29 -13.64 -12.23
CA VAL A 23 21.88 -13.94 -10.93
C VAL A 23 22.89 -15.07 -11.09
N ASP A 24 24.13 -14.84 -10.68
CA ASP A 24 25.19 -15.84 -10.78
C ASP A 24 24.93 -17.07 -9.90
N THR A 25 25.32 -18.25 -10.36
CA THR A 25 25.07 -19.52 -9.68
C THR A 25 25.51 -19.55 -8.21
N PRO A 26 26.67 -19.00 -7.80
CA PRO A 26 27.09 -19.01 -6.40
C PRO A 26 26.15 -18.20 -5.50
N ASP A 27 25.54 -17.14 -6.00
CA ASP A 27 24.66 -16.24 -5.22
C ASP A 27 23.19 -16.64 -5.31
N LEU A 28 22.83 -17.51 -6.24
CA LEU A 28 21.45 -17.86 -6.58
C LEU A 28 20.69 -18.40 -5.34
N LYS A 29 21.27 -19.36 -4.63
CA LYS A 29 20.62 -19.98 -3.46
C LYS A 29 20.36 -18.93 -2.38
N LYS A 30 21.36 -18.09 -2.08
CA LYS A 30 21.23 -17.04 -1.08
C LYS A 30 20.13 -16.04 -1.47
N ALA A 31 20.12 -15.60 -2.73
CA ALA A 31 19.10 -14.66 -3.22
C ALA A 31 17.67 -15.24 -3.11
N ILE A 32 17.51 -16.55 -3.40
CA ILE A 32 16.23 -17.24 -3.26
C ILE A 32 15.81 -17.31 -1.79
N ASP A 33 16.72 -17.74 -0.90
CA ASP A 33 16.45 -17.89 0.53
C ASP A 33 16.01 -16.55 1.15
N GLU A 34 16.73 -15.49 0.85
CA GLU A 34 16.42 -14.14 1.32
C GLU A 34 15.08 -13.64 0.77
N MET A 35 14.78 -13.91 -0.51
CA MET A 35 13.54 -13.46 -1.12
C MET A 35 12.33 -14.23 -0.56
N ILE A 36 12.43 -15.56 -0.40
CA ILE A 36 11.36 -16.38 0.19
C ILE A 36 11.03 -15.90 1.60
N ALA A 37 12.07 -15.62 2.41
CA ALA A 37 11.89 -15.08 3.76
C ALA A 37 11.24 -13.69 3.72
N SER A 38 11.72 -12.80 2.84
CA SER A 38 11.20 -11.43 2.69
C SER A 38 9.71 -11.40 2.34
N VAL A 39 9.26 -12.25 1.42
CA VAL A 39 7.84 -12.31 1.03
C VAL A 39 6.99 -13.19 1.96
N GLY A 40 7.60 -13.79 3.02
CA GLY A 40 6.89 -14.58 4.03
C GLY A 40 6.31 -15.89 3.49
N LEU A 41 7.06 -16.58 2.62
CA LEU A 41 6.66 -17.86 2.01
C LEU A 41 7.58 -19.03 2.43
N THR A 42 8.32 -18.92 3.52
CA THR A 42 9.30 -19.91 3.98
C THR A 42 8.68 -21.30 4.13
N GLU A 43 7.50 -21.39 4.77
CA GLU A 43 6.78 -22.65 4.96
C GLU A 43 6.13 -23.20 3.68
N LYS A 44 6.17 -22.43 2.60
CA LYS A 44 5.56 -22.77 1.31
C LYS A 44 6.60 -22.94 0.20
N ARG A 45 7.88 -23.01 0.56
CA ARG A 45 9.02 -23.12 -0.38
C ARG A 45 8.79 -24.18 -1.46
N ASP A 46 8.44 -25.39 -1.05
CA ASP A 46 8.28 -26.56 -1.93
C ASP A 46 6.83 -26.80 -2.36
N VAL A 47 5.95 -25.81 -2.14
CA VAL A 47 4.54 -25.91 -2.52
C VAL A 47 4.33 -25.36 -3.91
N ALA A 48 3.70 -26.17 -4.79
CA ALA A 48 3.34 -25.76 -6.15
C ALA A 48 2.38 -24.57 -6.13
N SER A 49 2.56 -23.63 -7.06
CA SER A 49 1.82 -22.37 -7.08
C SER A 49 0.31 -22.53 -7.16
N LYS A 50 -0.17 -23.61 -7.81
CA LYS A 50 -1.62 -23.94 -7.85
C LYS A 50 -2.23 -24.18 -6.48
N MET A 51 -1.42 -24.60 -5.49
CA MET A 51 -1.86 -24.89 -4.12
C MET A 51 -1.76 -23.68 -3.19
N LEU A 52 -1.23 -22.56 -3.67
CA LEU A 52 -1.13 -21.31 -2.90
C LEU A 52 -2.48 -20.58 -2.90
N SER A 53 -2.77 -19.89 -1.79
CA SER A 53 -3.89 -18.93 -1.76
C SER A 53 -3.64 -17.74 -2.69
N GLY A 54 -4.67 -16.98 -3.04
CA GLY A 54 -4.55 -15.79 -3.88
C GLY A 54 -3.54 -14.78 -3.34
N GLY A 55 -3.58 -14.51 -2.03
CA GLY A 55 -2.61 -13.62 -1.38
C GLY A 55 -1.18 -14.15 -1.42
N GLN A 56 -0.98 -15.49 -1.28
CA GLN A 56 0.33 -16.11 -1.39
C GLN A 56 0.88 -16.06 -2.82
N LYS A 57 0.03 -16.25 -3.83
CA LYS A 57 0.39 -16.06 -5.25
C LYS A 57 0.85 -14.63 -5.53
N ARG A 58 0.12 -13.63 -5.01
CA ARG A 58 0.51 -12.22 -5.13
C ARG A 58 1.85 -11.94 -4.45
N LYS A 59 2.09 -12.47 -3.24
CA LYS A 59 3.39 -12.37 -2.56
C LYS A 59 4.52 -12.97 -3.40
N LEU A 60 4.30 -14.15 -4.00
CA LEU A 60 5.28 -14.77 -4.90
C LEU A 60 5.54 -13.90 -6.13
N SER A 61 4.51 -13.34 -6.75
CA SER A 61 4.65 -12.42 -7.91
C SER A 61 5.47 -11.17 -7.56
N VAL A 62 5.27 -10.61 -6.36
CA VAL A 62 6.10 -9.50 -5.84
C VAL A 62 7.55 -9.96 -5.66
N GLY A 63 7.79 -11.14 -5.08
CA GLY A 63 9.13 -11.71 -4.94
C GLY A 63 9.83 -11.89 -6.30
N ILE A 64 9.10 -12.40 -7.31
CA ILE A 64 9.60 -12.52 -8.69
C ILE A 64 9.99 -11.16 -9.27
N ALA A 65 9.22 -10.10 -8.98
CA ALA A 65 9.56 -8.77 -9.45
C ALA A 65 10.88 -8.26 -8.86
N PHE A 66 11.12 -8.52 -7.57
CA PHE A 66 12.27 -7.99 -6.84
C PHE A 66 13.55 -8.84 -6.93
N ILE A 67 13.45 -10.15 -7.15
CA ILE A 67 14.62 -11.02 -7.27
C ILE A 67 15.51 -10.60 -8.46
N GLY A 68 16.81 -10.80 -8.36
CA GLY A 68 17.76 -10.55 -9.46
C GLY A 68 18.15 -9.08 -9.66
N GLY A 69 17.85 -8.19 -8.70
CA GLY A 69 18.43 -6.83 -8.69
C GLY A 69 17.90 -5.88 -9.79
N SER A 70 16.71 -6.13 -10.36
CA SER A 70 16.09 -5.25 -11.37
C SER A 70 16.05 -3.79 -10.91
N LYS A 71 16.50 -2.88 -11.76
CA LYS A 71 16.52 -1.42 -11.48
C LYS A 71 15.15 -0.76 -11.71
N ILE A 72 14.37 -1.30 -12.62
CA ILE A 72 13.01 -0.83 -12.93
C ILE A 72 12.05 -1.98 -12.66
N ILE A 73 11.03 -1.72 -11.86
CA ILE A 73 10.01 -2.68 -11.44
C ILE A 73 8.64 -2.08 -11.72
N ILE A 74 7.78 -2.86 -12.34
CA ILE A 74 6.39 -2.48 -12.61
C ILE A 74 5.49 -3.44 -11.83
N LEU A 75 4.65 -2.90 -10.96
CA LEU A 75 3.70 -3.62 -10.13
C LEU A 75 2.28 -3.17 -10.49
N ASP A 76 1.52 -4.05 -11.09
CA ASP A 76 0.13 -3.77 -11.45
C ASP A 76 -0.80 -4.35 -10.40
N GLU A 77 -1.45 -3.47 -9.61
CA GLU A 77 -2.37 -3.84 -8.53
C GLU A 77 -1.80 -4.92 -7.58
N PRO A 78 -0.58 -4.75 -7.02
CA PRO A 78 0.13 -5.83 -6.33
C PRO A 78 -0.57 -6.36 -5.08
N THR A 79 -1.46 -5.58 -4.47
CA THR A 79 -2.17 -5.95 -3.24
C THR A 79 -3.66 -6.18 -3.43
N SER A 80 -4.14 -6.14 -4.67
CA SER A 80 -5.55 -6.38 -5.00
C SER A 80 -5.99 -7.78 -4.55
N GLY A 81 -7.14 -7.84 -3.86
CA GLY A 81 -7.69 -9.09 -3.32
C GLY A 81 -7.00 -9.65 -2.08
N MET A 82 -6.06 -8.90 -1.48
CA MET A 82 -5.45 -9.27 -0.20
C MET A 82 -6.25 -8.74 0.98
N ASP A 83 -6.22 -9.49 2.09
CA ASP A 83 -6.68 -8.99 3.38
C ASP A 83 -5.80 -7.84 3.89
N PRO A 84 -6.28 -6.98 4.82
CA PRO A 84 -5.54 -5.81 5.29
C PRO A 84 -4.17 -6.11 5.90
N TYR A 85 -4.02 -7.26 6.58
CA TYR A 85 -2.75 -7.66 7.17
C TYR A 85 -1.72 -8.03 6.08
N SER A 86 -2.11 -8.88 5.13
CA SER A 86 -1.27 -9.28 4.00
C SER A 86 -0.89 -8.10 3.12
N ARG A 87 -1.80 -7.12 2.95
CA ARG A 87 -1.53 -5.88 2.22
C ARG A 87 -0.42 -5.07 2.90
N ARG A 88 -0.55 -4.79 4.20
CA ARG A 88 0.48 -4.07 4.97
C ARG A 88 1.83 -4.78 4.96
N PHE A 89 1.81 -6.11 5.04
CA PHE A 89 3.03 -6.91 4.91
C PHE A 89 3.70 -6.69 3.55
N THR A 90 2.95 -6.76 2.46
CA THR A 90 3.46 -6.52 1.09
C THR A 90 3.99 -5.11 0.91
N TRP A 91 3.35 -4.08 1.48
CA TRP A 91 3.88 -2.72 1.50
C TRP A 91 5.25 -2.63 2.17
N ASN A 92 5.45 -3.32 3.28
CA ASN A 92 6.73 -3.36 3.95
C ASN A 92 7.81 -4.03 3.08
N VAL A 93 7.47 -5.11 2.38
CA VAL A 93 8.38 -5.75 1.41
C VAL A 93 8.79 -4.77 0.31
N ILE A 94 7.83 -4.07 -0.30
CA ILE A 94 8.11 -3.06 -1.34
C ILE A 94 9.03 -1.95 -0.79
N ARG A 95 8.75 -1.44 0.40
CA ARG A 95 9.57 -0.41 1.06
C ARG A 95 10.99 -0.87 1.36
N GLN A 96 11.18 -2.11 1.81
CA GLN A 96 12.50 -2.68 2.09
C GLN A 96 13.36 -2.81 0.83
N HIS A 97 12.73 -3.08 -0.30
CA HIS A 97 13.44 -3.33 -1.56
C HIS A 97 13.47 -2.13 -2.53
N ARG A 98 13.02 -0.94 -2.11
CA ARG A 98 12.92 0.23 -3.01
C ARG A 98 14.24 0.93 -3.28
N GLU A 99 15.22 0.81 -2.40
CA GLU A 99 16.48 1.56 -2.49
C GLU A 99 17.23 1.26 -3.79
N GLY A 100 17.65 2.31 -4.49
CA GLY A 100 18.36 2.22 -5.77
C GLY A 100 17.52 1.69 -6.94
N ARG A 101 16.18 1.72 -6.85
CA ARG A 101 15.26 1.22 -7.87
C ARG A 101 14.19 2.26 -8.23
N ILE A 102 13.69 2.17 -9.45
CA ILE A 102 12.50 2.88 -9.90
C ILE A 102 11.35 1.88 -9.85
N ILE A 103 10.33 2.17 -9.04
CA ILE A 103 9.14 1.32 -8.93
C ILE A 103 7.94 2.09 -9.47
N VAL A 104 7.31 1.56 -10.51
CA VAL A 104 6.02 2.04 -11.02
C VAL A 104 4.95 1.11 -10.50
N LEU A 105 4.03 1.65 -9.71
CA LEU A 105 2.97 0.89 -9.07
C LEU A 105 1.62 1.46 -9.46
N THR A 106 0.69 0.60 -9.92
CA THR A 106 -0.71 0.98 -10.09
C THR A 106 -1.52 0.48 -8.90
N THR A 107 -2.48 1.27 -8.44
CA THR A 107 -3.37 0.87 -7.36
C THR A 107 -4.66 1.70 -7.38
N HIS A 108 -5.74 1.12 -6.85
CA HIS A 108 -6.97 1.84 -6.55
C HIS A 108 -7.10 2.15 -5.05
N PHE A 109 -6.11 1.76 -4.24
CA PHE A 109 -6.07 2.06 -2.81
C PHE A 109 -5.30 3.36 -2.57
N MET A 110 -5.98 4.40 -2.08
CA MET A 110 -5.37 5.70 -1.82
C MET A 110 -4.33 5.64 -0.71
N ASP A 111 -4.55 4.82 0.31
CA ASP A 111 -3.62 4.58 1.41
C ASP A 111 -2.32 3.90 0.95
N GLU A 112 -2.39 3.00 -0.05
CA GLU A 112 -1.20 2.40 -0.67
C GLU A 112 -0.40 3.44 -1.45
N ALA A 113 -1.07 4.25 -2.27
CA ALA A 113 -0.43 5.32 -3.04
C ALA A 113 0.24 6.35 -2.10
N ASP A 114 -0.44 6.73 -1.01
CA ASP A 114 0.06 7.69 -0.02
C ASP A 114 1.28 7.17 0.74
N LEU A 115 1.29 5.88 1.09
CA LEU A 115 2.35 5.26 1.87
C LEU A 115 3.61 4.93 1.06
N LEU A 116 3.44 4.50 -0.19
CA LEU A 116 4.52 3.97 -1.03
C LEU A 116 5.05 4.97 -2.04
N GLY A 117 4.21 5.89 -2.51
CA GLY A 117 4.54 6.79 -3.61
C GLY A 117 5.36 8.01 -3.19
N ASP A 118 6.54 8.19 -3.77
CA ASP A 118 7.25 9.47 -3.71
C ASP A 118 6.57 10.51 -4.62
N ARG A 119 5.99 10.03 -5.71
CA ARG A 119 5.14 10.80 -6.64
C ARG A 119 3.91 9.99 -6.98
N ILE A 120 2.76 10.66 -6.96
CA ILE A 120 1.46 10.06 -7.26
C ILE A 120 0.90 10.73 -8.52
N ALA A 121 0.47 9.91 -9.47
CA ALA A 121 -0.23 10.32 -10.66
C ALA A 121 -1.68 9.83 -10.58
N ILE A 122 -2.65 10.74 -10.63
CA ILE A 122 -4.08 10.38 -10.63
C ILE A 122 -4.57 10.35 -12.07
N MET A 123 -5.11 9.19 -12.46
CA MET A 123 -5.65 8.95 -13.79
C MET A 123 -7.18 8.96 -13.74
N GLY A 124 -7.80 9.62 -14.71
CA GLY A 124 -9.26 9.62 -14.94
C GLY A 124 -9.57 9.58 -16.42
N ASP A 125 -10.50 8.75 -16.84
CA ASP A 125 -10.93 8.59 -18.24
C ASP A 125 -9.77 8.42 -19.24
N GLY A 126 -8.75 7.65 -18.84
CA GLY A 126 -7.57 7.41 -19.66
C GLY A 126 -6.59 8.60 -19.79
N LYS A 127 -6.78 9.64 -18.99
CA LYS A 127 -5.94 10.85 -19.01
C LYS A 127 -5.29 11.07 -17.64
N LEU A 128 -4.12 11.71 -17.65
CA LEU A 128 -3.48 12.19 -16.43
C LEU A 128 -4.22 13.44 -15.94
N CYS A 129 -4.87 13.34 -14.79
CA CYS A 129 -5.57 14.46 -14.15
C CYS A 129 -4.62 15.37 -13.38
N CYS A 130 -3.77 14.75 -12.54
CA CYS A 130 -2.78 15.49 -11.76
C CYS A 130 -1.60 14.58 -11.36
N CYS A 131 -0.48 15.19 -11.00
CA CYS A 131 0.70 14.48 -10.55
C CYS A 131 1.51 15.33 -9.57
N GLY A 132 1.93 14.73 -8.46
CA GLY A 132 2.70 15.42 -7.44
C GLY A 132 3.11 14.52 -6.28
N SER A 133 3.75 15.08 -5.25
CA SER A 133 3.93 14.38 -3.98
C SER A 133 2.58 14.26 -3.27
N SER A 134 2.46 13.28 -2.35
CA SER A 134 1.26 13.12 -1.52
C SER A 134 0.87 14.44 -0.82
N LEU A 135 1.83 15.11 -0.20
CA LEU A 135 1.60 16.39 0.48
C LEU A 135 1.12 17.48 -0.48
N TYR A 136 1.72 17.60 -1.67
CA TYR A 136 1.30 18.58 -2.68
C TYR A 136 -0.15 18.34 -3.12
N LEU A 137 -0.51 17.08 -3.40
CA LEU A 137 -1.87 16.74 -3.82
C LEU A 137 -2.89 16.96 -2.70
N LYS A 138 -2.54 16.64 -1.45
CA LYS A 138 -3.38 16.92 -0.29
C LYS A 138 -3.60 18.41 -0.07
N ASN A 139 -2.57 19.24 -0.22
CA ASN A 139 -2.71 20.69 -0.10
C ASN A 139 -3.54 21.30 -1.23
N LEU A 140 -3.46 20.74 -2.45
CA LEU A 140 -4.15 21.29 -3.62
C LEU A 140 -5.62 20.85 -3.71
N TYR A 141 -5.91 19.59 -3.35
CA TYR A 141 -7.22 18.96 -3.54
C TYR A 141 -7.86 18.49 -2.25
N GLY A 142 -7.13 18.50 -1.14
CA GLY A 142 -7.65 18.06 0.15
C GLY A 142 -8.63 19.07 0.70
N VAL A 143 -9.56 18.57 1.50
CA VAL A 143 -10.60 19.38 2.15
C VAL A 143 -10.21 19.84 3.56
N GLY A 144 -8.97 19.61 3.98
CA GLY A 144 -8.49 19.92 5.33
C GLY A 144 -8.29 18.71 6.22
N TYR A 145 -8.30 18.93 7.52
CA TYR A 145 -8.12 17.89 8.53
C TYR A 145 -9.47 17.50 9.14
N ASN A 146 -9.64 16.21 9.44
CA ASN A 146 -10.77 15.75 10.22
C ASN A 146 -10.34 15.62 11.70
N MET A 147 -11.03 16.33 12.60
CA MET A 147 -10.88 16.22 14.03
C MET A 147 -12.09 15.48 14.60
N THR A 148 -11.86 14.30 15.17
CA THR A 148 -12.91 13.52 15.82
C THR A 148 -12.79 13.66 17.33
N ILE A 149 -13.90 14.02 17.97
CA ILE A 149 -14.04 14.16 19.43
C ILE A 149 -15.01 13.10 19.91
N GLU A 150 -14.58 12.29 20.88
CA GLU A 150 -15.43 11.31 21.52
C GLU A 150 -16.13 11.92 22.74
N LYS A 151 -17.47 11.83 22.73
CA LYS A 151 -18.31 12.26 23.87
C LYS A 151 -18.24 11.19 24.97
N LYS A 152 -18.09 11.59 26.22
CA LYS A 152 -18.16 10.65 27.36
C LYS A 152 -19.53 9.99 27.52
N SER A 153 -20.59 10.66 27.06
CA SER A 153 -21.96 10.17 27.05
C SER A 153 -22.69 10.74 25.85
N SER A 154 -23.54 9.94 25.22
CA SER A 154 -24.43 10.38 24.14
C SER A 154 -25.73 10.98 24.64
N ILE A 155 -26.02 10.86 25.95
CA ILE A 155 -27.24 11.36 26.58
C ILE A 155 -26.94 12.76 27.13
N ASP A 156 -27.74 13.77 26.72
CA ASP A 156 -27.68 15.19 27.16
C ASP A 156 -26.34 15.92 26.89
N PHE A 157 -25.62 15.53 25.81
CA PHE A 157 -24.43 16.26 25.40
C PHE A 157 -24.80 17.50 24.55
N ASP A 158 -24.59 18.69 25.09
CA ASP A 158 -24.73 19.93 24.30
C ASP A 158 -23.49 20.16 23.43
N VAL A 159 -23.68 20.16 22.12
CA VAL A 159 -22.60 20.37 21.13
C VAL A 159 -22.19 21.82 21.01
N LYS A 160 -23.07 22.77 21.35
CA LYS A 160 -22.85 24.21 21.15
C LYS A 160 -21.58 24.75 21.80
N PRO A 161 -21.23 24.39 23.06
CA PRO A 161 -20.00 24.90 23.69
C PRO A 161 -18.74 24.39 22.96
N VAL A 162 -18.76 23.14 22.46
CA VAL A 162 -17.64 22.56 21.71
C VAL A 162 -17.52 23.21 20.33
N LEU A 163 -18.65 23.44 19.68
CA LEU A 163 -18.69 24.13 18.39
C LEU A 163 -18.11 25.55 18.53
N GLY A 164 -18.59 26.32 19.51
CA GLY A 164 -18.07 27.68 19.78
C GLY A 164 -16.58 27.71 20.14
N LEU A 165 -16.07 26.67 20.83
CA LEU A 165 -14.64 26.56 21.13
C LEU A 165 -13.83 26.29 19.86
N VAL A 166 -14.26 25.36 19.02
CA VAL A 166 -13.56 24.99 17.79
C VAL A 166 -13.57 26.19 16.82
N GLU A 167 -14.73 26.77 16.55
CA GLU A 167 -14.88 27.94 15.66
C GLU A 167 -14.11 29.16 16.17
N GLY A 168 -14.01 29.35 17.49
CA GLY A 168 -13.25 30.44 18.10
C GLY A 168 -11.72 30.32 17.96
N HIS A 169 -11.20 29.12 17.67
CA HIS A 169 -9.77 28.85 17.51
C HIS A 169 -9.37 28.55 16.08
N VAL A 170 -10.29 28.01 15.27
CA VAL A 170 -10.03 27.63 13.87
C VAL A 170 -11.11 28.27 13.00
N ASN A 171 -10.72 29.28 12.24
CA ASN A 171 -11.60 29.92 11.27
C ASN A 171 -12.03 28.88 10.22
N ASP A 172 -13.28 28.95 9.77
CA ASP A 172 -13.86 28.05 8.76
C ASP A 172 -13.89 26.56 9.16
N ALA A 173 -13.83 26.26 10.46
CA ALA A 173 -14.10 24.92 10.97
C ALA A 173 -15.59 24.56 10.78
N ASN A 174 -15.87 23.37 10.23
CA ASN A 174 -17.23 22.92 9.98
C ASN A 174 -17.52 21.62 10.74
N LEU A 175 -18.65 21.54 11.42
CA LEU A 175 -19.16 20.27 11.98
C LEU A 175 -19.71 19.42 10.83
N VAL A 176 -19.08 18.26 10.57
CA VAL A 176 -19.45 17.35 9.47
C VAL A 176 -20.45 16.31 9.95
N THR A 177 -20.19 15.70 11.12
CA THR A 177 -21.08 14.68 11.68
C THR A 177 -21.21 14.81 13.19
N ASP A 178 -22.43 14.51 13.68
CA ASP A 178 -22.77 14.32 15.08
C ASP A 178 -23.56 13.03 15.18
N VAL A 179 -22.89 11.90 15.41
CA VAL A 179 -23.50 10.57 15.42
C VAL A 179 -23.06 9.80 16.65
N GLY A 180 -24.02 9.37 17.46
CA GLY A 180 -23.76 8.61 18.67
C GLY A 180 -22.81 9.34 19.62
N THR A 181 -21.67 8.74 19.90
CA THR A 181 -20.64 9.30 20.78
C THR A 181 -19.57 10.14 20.04
N GLU A 182 -19.64 10.30 18.73
CA GLU A 182 -18.62 10.96 17.94
C GLU A 182 -19.10 12.27 17.32
N LEU A 183 -18.27 13.31 17.46
CA LEU A 183 -18.35 14.57 16.74
C LEU A 183 -17.15 14.65 15.78
N THR A 184 -17.41 14.86 14.48
CA THR A 184 -16.32 15.08 13.51
C THR A 184 -16.40 16.48 12.94
N PHE A 185 -15.32 17.23 13.12
CA PHE A 185 -15.11 18.54 12.53
C PHE A 185 -14.15 18.44 11.35
N GLN A 186 -14.44 19.21 10.30
CA GLN A 186 -13.51 19.47 9.21
C GLN A 186 -12.83 20.80 9.47
N LEU A 187 -11.50 20.77 9.54
CA LEU A 187 -10.66 21.95 9.76
C LEU A 187 -9.92 22.28 8.46
N PRO A 188 -9.89 23.53 8.01
CA PRO A 188 -9.20 23.93 6.80
C PRO A 188 -7.68 23.73 6.90
N PHE A 189 -6.98 23.69 5.77
CA PHE A 189 -5.53 23.86 5.75
C PHE A 189 -5.23 25.33 6.05
N THR A 190 -4.37 25.59 7.04
CA THR A 190 -3.87 26.94 7.38
C THR A 190 -2.66 27.28 6.54
#